data_1269e6fe14cb944bed79ce0fce2db229
#
_entry.id   1269e6fe14cb944bed79ce0fce2db229
#
_cell.length_a   1.000
_cell.length_b   1.000
_cell.length_c   1.000
_cell.angle_alpha   90.00
_cell.angle_beta   90.00
_cell.angle_gamma   90.00
#
_symmetry.space_group_name_H-M   'P 1'
#
loop_
_entity.id
_entity.type
_entity.pdbx_description
1 polymer ?
#
loop_
_entity_poly.entity_id
_entity_poly.type
_entity_poly.pdbx_seq_one_letter_code
_entity_poly.pdbx_strand_id
1 'polypeptide(L)'
;MVVGIKAIVKSKKEKGLELIDVEKPVPKKGELLVKVKAASICGTDIHIYDWGPWAQSRIKPPLIVGHEVAGEVVEFGNGVKGFEKGDLVSAETHIYCNECFQCKIGNRHVCEKMKIFGVDINGVFAGYAVIPAQNAWKNPKGMKPEIASIQEPFGNAVHTISACSTTIEGSSVLIAGAGPIGCFAAGIAKAEGAKKVIISDVNDYRLGLAEKMGADVLVNVRNQNVVEVAKRETSGRGADIFLEMSGNPQALNDGLSALRVGGTASILGVFDSKVQLDVTDSIVFKYVRIFGINGRLIFDTWKKTSELINTKKVDPRPVITHSFKLKDFEKGFELLKQGKAGKIILTP
;
A
#
# COMPACT_ATOMS: atom_id res chain seq x y z
N MET A 1 14.60 -35.29 7.77
CA MET A 1 14.92 -34.47 6.57
C MET A 1 14.26 -33.13 6.75
N VAL A 2 15.04 -32.02 6.69
CA VAL A 2 14.49 -30.66 6.73
C VAL A 2 13.74 -30.45 5.41
N VAL A 3 12.48 -30.07 5.49
CA VAL A 3 11.67 -29.78 4.29
C VAL A 3 12.09 -28.39 3.78
N GLY A 4 12.83 -28.37 2.68
CA GLY A 4 13.19 -27.11 1.98
C GLY A 4 11.96 -26.49 1.29
N ILE A 5 11.88 -25.17 1.31
CA ILE A 5 10.88 -24.39 0.57
C ILE A 5 11.57 -23.34 -0.28
N LYS A 6 10.99 -22.99 -1.45
CA LYS A 6 11.51 -21.89 -2.26
C LYS A 6 11.13 -20.54 -1.64
N ALA A 7 12.11 -19.61 -1.61
CA ALA A 7 11.93 -18.25 -1.16
C ALA A 7 12.76 -17.26 -2.00
N ILE A 8 12.24 -16.05 -2.17
CA ILE A 8 12.97 -14.94 -2.78
C ILE A 8 13.70 -14.18 -1.68
N VAL A 9 15.02 -14.16 -1.77
CA VAL A 9 15.91 -13.72 -0.69
C VAL A 9 16.82 -12.58 -1.17
N LYS A 10 16.95 -11.58 -0.35
CA LYS A 10 18.03 -10.61 -0.41
C LYS A 10 19.26 -11.22 0.26
N SER A 11 20.09 -11.93 -0.49
CA SER A 11 21.24 -12.67 0.04
C SER A 11 22.45 -11.80 0.29
N LYS A 12 22.64 -10.74 -0.53
CA LYS A 12 23.83 -9.90 -0.52
C LYS A 12 23.50 -8.41 -0.50
N LYS A 13 24.47 -7.59 -0.08
CA LYS A 13 24.42 -6.12 -0.05
C LYS A 13 24.69 -5.51 -1.43
N GLU A 14 23.96 -5.96 -2.46
CA GLU A 14 24.11 -5.52 -3.84
C GLU A 14 22.74 -5.59 -4.56
N LYS A 15 22.63 -5.07 -5.78
CA LYS A 15 21.44 -5.15 -6.59
C LYS A 15 21.05 -6.60 -6.87
N GLY A 16 19.75 -6.91 -6.85
CA GLY A 16 19.16 -8.22 -7.17
C GLY A 16 18.58 -8.93 -5.96
N LEU A 17 17.87 -10.00 -6.26
CA LEU A 17 17.29 -10.98 -5.33
C LEU A 17 17.54 -12.36 -5.89
N GLU A 18 17.53 -13.38 -5.05
CA GLU A 18 17.78 -14.76 -5.45
C GLU A 18 16.63 -15.68 -5.03
N LEU A 19 16.22 -16.59 -5.90
CA LEU A 19 15.28 -17.66 -5.54
C LEU A 19 16.07 -18.87 -5.06
N ILE A 20 16.04 -19.12 -3.77
CA ILE A 20 16.82 -20.20 -3.15
C ILE A 20 15.93 -21.12 -2.31
N ASP A 21 16.49 -22.29 -1.96
CA ASP A 21 15.88 -23.18 -0.96
C ASP A 21 16.23 -22.69 0.43
N VAL A 22 15.20 -22.53 1.26
CA VAL A 22 15.35 -22.19 2.68
C VAL A 22 14.61 -23.21 3.54
N GLU A 23 14.96 -23.28 4.81
CA GLU A 23 14.27 -24.11 5.77
C GLU A 23 12.83 -23.62 5.98
N LYS A 24 11.86 -24.56 6.00
CA LYS A 24 10.47 -24.24 6.33
C LYS A 24 10.41 -23.71 7.77
N PRO A 25 9.87 -22.51 8.00
CA PRO A 25 9.83 -21.94 9.34
C PRO A 25 8.86 -22.68 10.25
N VAL A 26 9.16 -22.64 11.56
CA VAL A 26 8.32 -23.21 12.61
C VAL A 26 7.69 -22.08 13.42
N PRO A 27 6.37 -22.06 13.63
CA PRO A 27 5.71 -21.01 14.38
C PRO A 27 6.03 -21.10 15.89
N LYS A 28 6.41 -19.97 16.48
CA LYS A 28 6.63 -19.81 17.92
C LYS A 28 5.32 -19.50 18.64
N LYS A 29 5.40 -19.34 19.96
CA LYS A 29 4.25 -18.88 20.78
C LYS A 29 3.64 -17.60 20.20
N GLY A 30 2.33 -17.62 19.95
CA GLY A 30 1.59 -16.48 19.41
C GLY A 30 1.74 -16.26 17.89
N GLU A 31 2.31 -17.21 17.15
CA GLU A 31 2.52 -17.11 15.71
C GLU A 31 1.69 -18.14 14.93
N LEU A 32 1.31 -17.79 13.72
CA LEU A 32 0.69 -18.65 12.72
C LEU A 32 1.74 -19.05 11.68
N LEU A 33 1.77 -20.32 11.29
CA LEU A 33 2.41 -20.75 10.05
C LEU A 33 1.36 -20.79 8.95
N VAL A 34 1.60 -20.03 7.89
CA VAL A 34 0.72 -19.98 6.74
C VAL A 34 1.40 -20.57 5.50
N LYS A 35 0.65 -21.37 4.73
CA LYS A 35 1.02 -21.74 3.36
C LYS A 35 0.63 -20.57 2.47
N VAL A 36 1.60 -19.89 1.89
CA VAL A 36 1.35 -18.73 1.02
C VAL A 36 0.56 -19.17 -0.20
N LYS A 37 -0.53 -18.49 -0.48
CA LYS A 37 -1.38 -18.72 -1.68
C LYS A 37 -1.16 -17.63 -2.71
N ALA A 38 -0.97 -16.39 -2.26
CA ALA A 38 -0.65 -15.24 -3.08
C ALA A 38 0.15 -14.23 -2.25
N ALA A 39 1.11 -13.60 -2.88
CA ALA A 39 1.79 -12.41 -2.37
C ALA A 39 1.81 -11.36 -3.45
N SER A 40 1.89 -10.07 -3.13
CA SER A 40 1.95 -9.05 -4.15
C SER A 40 3.18 -8.17 -4.02
N ILE A 41 3.72 -7.73 -5.17
CA ILE A 41 4.93 -6.91 -5.20
C ILE A 41 4.57 -5.45 -4.90
N CYS A 42 5.33 -4.83 -4.00
CA CYS A 42 5.25 -3.42 -3.62
C CYS A 42 6.42 -2.60 -4.21
N GLY A 43 6.28 -1.28 -4.26
CA GLY A 43 7.38 -0.37 -4.59
C GLY A 43 8.57 -0.52 -3.64
N THR A 44 8.33 -0.81 -2.37
CA THR A 44 9.37 -1.10 -1.37
C THR A 44 10.25 -2.28 -1.79
N ASP A 45 9.69 -3.33 -2.38
CA ASP A 45 10.45 -4.48 -2.85
C ASP A 45 11.39 -4.11 -4.00
N ILE A 46 10.99 -3.14 -4.86
CA ILE A 46 11.85 -2.59 -5.90
C ILE A 46 13.03 -1.83 -5.31
N HIS A 47 12.82 -1.01 -4.27
CA HIS A 47 13.91 -0.32 -3.57
C HIS A 47 14.90 -1.32 -2.93
N ILE A 48 14.41 -2.43 -2.38
CA ILE A 48 15.25 -3.52 -1.84
C ILE A 48 16.02 -4.21 -2.97
N TYR A 49 15.36 -4.50 -4.09
CA TYR A 49 15.98 -5.10 -5.28
C TYR A 49 17.12 -4.22 -5.80
N ASP A 50 16.85 -2.91 -6.01
CA ASP A 50 17.81 -1.97 -6.58
C ASP A 50 18.93 -1.58 -5.59
N TRP A 51 18.80 -1.91 -4.32
CA TRP A 51 19.77 -1.67 -3.27
C TRP A 51 20.16 -0.19 -3.11
N GLY A 52 19.16 0.70 -3.17
CA GLY A 52 19.32 2.13 -2.99
C GLY A 52 19.70 2.53 -1.54
N PRO A 53 19.99 3.82 -1.27
CA PRO A 53 20.47 4.30 0.04
C PRO A 53 19.58 3.90 1.22
N TRP A 54 18.25 3.94 1.04
CA TRP A 54 17.31 3.49 2.07
C TRP A 54 17.49 1.99 2.39
N ALA A 55 17.56 1.14 1.37
CA ALA A 55 17.74 -0.30 1.57
C ALA A 55 19.08 -0.59 2.25
N GLN A 56 20.17 0.11 1.84
CA GLN A 56 21.49 -0.02 2.46
C GLN A 56 21.50 0.35 3.94
N SER A 57 20.72 1.35 4.34
CA SER A 57 20.65 1.80 5.74
C SER A 57 19.83 0.86 6.64
N ARG A 58 18.89 0.11 6.07
CA ARG A 58 17.89 -0.63 6.86
C ARG A 58 17.94 -2.14 6.71
N ILE A 59 18.17 -2.65 5.49
CA ILE A 59 18.10 -4.10 5.21
C ILE A 59 19.37 -4.81 5.67
N LYS A 60 19.18 -5.93 6.36
CA LYS A 60 20.26 -6.80 6.85
C LYS A 60 20.18 -8.17 6.18
N PRO A 61 20.90 -8.40 5.06
CA PRO A 61 20.94 -9.72 4.44
C PRO A 61 21.58 -10.78 5.36
N PRO A 62 21.18 -12.09 5.25
CA PRO A 62 20.13 -12.58 4.35
C PRO A 62 18.72 -12.29 4.87
N LEU A 63 17.76 -11.98 3.95
CA LEU A 63 16.39 -11.64 4.32
C LEU A 63 15.42 -12.13 3.23
N ILE A 64 14.40 -12.91 3.60
CA ILE A 64 13.27 -13.17 2.72
C ILE A 64 12.48 -11.88 2.57
N VAL A 65 12.24 -11.43 1.33
CA VAL A 65 11.53 -10.18 1.05
C VAL A 65 10.02 -10.37 0.91
N GLY A 66 9.27 -9.27 0.67
CA GLY A 66 7.81 -9.27 0.51
C GLY A 66 7.05 -9.10 1.82
N HIS A 67 5.93 -8.36 1.77
CA HIS A 67 5.13 -8.00 2.96
C HIS A 67 3.63 -8.00 2.71
N GLU A 68 3.17 -8.14 1.48
CA GLU A 68 1.76 -8.22 1.10
C GLU A 68 1.39 -9.68 0.82
N VAL A 69 0.49 -10.29 1.61
CA VAL A 69 0.26 -11.73 1.58
C VAL A 69 -1.19 -12.14 1.82
N ALA A 70 -1.55 -13.24 1.18
CA ALA A 70 -2.66 -14.10 1.58
C ALA A 70 -2.14 -15.54 1.74
N GLY A 71 -2.40 -16.15 2.88
CA GLY A 71 -1.96 -17.49 3.18
C GLY A 71 -3.02 -18.29 3.93
N GLU A 72 -3.00 -19.60 3.77
CA GLU A 72 -3.83 -20.55 4.50
C GLU A 72 -3.11 -20.99 5.78
N VAL A 73 -3.76 -20.85 6.91
CA VAL A 73 -3.23 -21.32 8.21
C VAL A 73 -3.08 -22.85 8.18
N VAL A 74 -1.86 -23.35 8.37
CA VAL A 74 -1.56 -24.79 8.39
C VAL A 74 -1.11 -25.26 9.77
N GLU A 75 -0.54 -24.37 10.57
CA GLU A 75 -0.06 -24.66 11.93
C GLU A 75 -0.05 -23.39 12.75
N PHE A 76 -0.07 -23.49 14.06
CA PHE A 76 0.07 -22.35 14.95
C PHE A 76 0.79 -22.74 16.24
N GLY A 77 1.53 -21.79 16.78
CA GLY A 77 2.23 -21.92 18.04
C GLY A 77 1.29 -21.80 19.25
N ASN A 78 1.79 -22.13 20.42
CA ASN A 78 1.02 -22.06 21.65
C ASN A 78 0.46 -20.65 21.90
N GLY A 79 -0.76 -20.59 22.47
CA GLY A 79 -1.41 -19.33 22.86
C GLY A 79 -2.14 -18.57 21.73
N VAL A 80 -2.14 -19.07 20.50
CA VAL A 80 -2.96 -18.54 19.41
C VAL A 80 -4.43 -18.82 19.69
N LYS A 81 -5.29 -17.83 19.46
CA LYS A 81 -6.75 -17.93 19.57
C LYS A 81 -7.41 -17.28 18.36
N GLY A 82 -8.63 -17.74 18.00
CA GLY A 82 -9.45 -17.12 16.94
C GLY A 82 -9.12 -17.59 15.52
N PHE A 83 -8.15 -18.50 15.35
CA PHE A 83 -7.78 -19.05 14.05
C PHE A 83 -7.87 -20.57 14.05
N GLU A 84 -8.20 -21.13 12.89
CA GLU A 84 -8.28 -22.56 12.62
C GLU A 84 -7.42 -22.93 11.40
N LYS A 85 -7.00 -24.18 11.31
CA LYS A 85 -6.35 -24.69 10.09
C LYS A 85 -7.31 -24.58 8.91
N GLY A 86 -6.82 -24.07 7.79
CA GLY A 86 -7.62 -23.80 6.60
C GLY A 86 -8.14 -22.36 6.52
N ASP A 87 -8.04 -21.55 7.58
CA ASP A 87 -8.39 -20.12 7.49
C ASP A 87 -7.49 -19.41 6.49
N LEU A 88 -8.09 -18.64 5.59
CA LEU A 88 -7.36 -17.71 4.72
C LEU A 88 -7.11 -16.43 5.49
N VAL A 89 -5.86 -16.05 5.65
CA VAL A 89 -5.47 -14.82 6.35
C VAL A 89 -4.62 -13.90 5.47
N SER A 90 -4.79 -12.60 5.65
CA SER A 90 -3.87 -11.55 5.21
C SER A 90 -3.06 -11.07 6.41
N ALA A 91 -2.02 -10.25 6.21
CA ALA A 91 -1.20 -9.76 7.29
C ALA A 91 -1.11 -8.23 7.31
N GLU A 92 -1.30 -7.64 8.49
CA GLU A 92 -0.82 -6.30 8.79
C GLU A 92 0.69 -6.32 8.86
N THR A 93 1.35 -5.60 7.97
CA THR A 93 2.81 -5.66 7.85
C THR A 93 3.56 -4.96 8.98
N HIS A 94 2.92 -4.01 9.66
CA HIS A 94 3.46 -3.28 10.80
C HIS A 94 3.31 -4.07 12.09
N ILE A 95 4.39 -4.72 12.55
CA ILE A 95 4.42 -5.49 13.80
C ILE A 95 4.71 -4.54 14.95
N TYR A 96 3.72 -4.33 15.80
CA TYR A 96 3.78 -3.38 16.91
C TYR A 96 4.07 -4.07 18.25
N CYS A 97 4.69 -3.34 19.19
CA CYS A 97 5.18 -3.92 20.45
C CYS A 97 4.14 -3.96 21.59
N ASN A 98 3.02 -3.26 21.50
CA ASN A 98 2.01 -3.09 22.54
C ASN A 98 2.47 -2.40 23.85
N GLU A 99 3.70 -1.94 23.98
CA GLU A 99 4.27 -1.43 25.23
C GLU A 99 4.77 0.03 25.17
N CYS A 100 5.16 0.53 23.98
CA CYS A 100 5.63 1.90 23.82
C CYS A 100 4.50 2.93 23.97
N PHE A 101 4.84 4.21 24.10
CA PHE A 101 3.88 5.28 24.27
C PHE A 101 2.81 5.27 23.16
N GLN A 102 3.23 5.20 21.88
CA GLN A 102 2.29 5.21 20.77
C GLN A 102 1.32 4.02 20.80
N CYS A 103 1.79 2.84 21.13
CA CYS A 103 0.91 1.66 21.29
C CYS A 103 -0.11 1.83 22.42
N LYS A 104 0.31 2.40 23.57
CA LYS A 104 -0.55 2.61 24.73
C LYS A 104 -1.68 3.62 24.48
N ILE A 105 -1.44 4.63 23.65
CA ILE A 105 -2.46 5.62 23.27
C ILE A 105 -3.28 5.21 22.04
N GLY A 106 -3.08 3.98 21.52
CA GLY A 106 -3.84 3.43 20.37
C GLY A 106 -3.20 3.61 19.01
N ASN A 107 -2.13 4.38 18.88
CA ASN A 107 -1.43 4.66 17.62
C ASN A 107 -0.44 3.54 17.25
N ARG A 108 -0.91 2.29 17.20
CA ARG A 108 -0.07 1.10 16.93
C ARG A 108 0.67 1.18 15.59
N HIS A 109 0.08 1.82 14.59
CA HIS A 109 0.64 1.99 13.24
C HIS A 109 1.91 2.86 13.19
N VAL A 110 2.20 3.61 14.24
CA VAL A 110 3.43 4.40 14.43
C VAL A 110 4.19 3.96 15.68
N CYS A 111 4.20 2.65 15.96
CA CYS A 111 4.93 2.05 17.05
C CYS A 111 6.42 2.42 17.01
N GLU A 112 6.97 2.88 18.15
CA GLU A 112 8.39 3.27 18.25
C GLU A 112 9.38 2.11 18.03
N LYS A 113 8.92 0.87 18.27
CA LYS A 113 9.69 -0.37 18.08
C LYS A 113 9.17 -1.18 16.88
N MET A 114 8.65 -0.49 15.85
CA MET A 114 8.06 -1.09 14.67
C MET A 114 9.02 -2.03 13.96
N LYS A 115 8.54 -3.23 13.62
CA LYS A 115 9.18 -4.15 12.67
C LYS A 115 8.25 -4.38 11.49
N ILE A 116 8.83 -4.56 10.31
CA ILE A 116 8.09 -4.73 9.06
C ILE A 116 8.52 -6.05 8.41
N PHE A 117 7.54 -6.86 7.99
CA PHE A 117 7.80 -8.06 7.18
C PHE A 117 8.59 -7.72 5.93
N GLY A 118 9.55 -8.58 5.56
CA GLY A 118 10.36 -8.38 4.36
C GLY A 118 11.31 -7.18 4.39
N VAL A 119 11.40 -6.49 5.54
CA VAL A 119 12.27 -5.32 5.79
C VAL A 119 13.13 -5.53 7.03
N ASP A 120 12.53 -5.74 8.19
CA ASP A 120 13.24 -5.92 9.47
C ASP A 120 13.29 -7.38 9.91
N ILE A 121 12.38 -8.19 9.41
CA ILE A 121 12.30 -9.65 9.62
C ILE A 121 11.94 -10.34 8.30
N ASN A 122 12.09 -11.65 8.25
CA ASN A 122 11.72 -12.43 7.07
C ASN A 122 10.29 -12.15 6.63
N GLY A 123 10.14 -11.95 5.33
CA GLY A 123 8.89 -11.64 4.65
C GLY A 123 8.17 -12.87 4.12
N VAL A 124 7.38 -12.65 3.07
CA VAL A 124 6.34 -13.57 2.61
C VAL A 124 6.52 -14.07 1.17
N PHE A 125 7.58 -13.68 0.45
CA PHE A 125 7.86 -14.24 -0.87
C PHE A 125 8.49 -15.62 -0.76
N ALA A 126 7.72 -16.57 -0.23
CA ALA A 126 8.12 -17.95 0.03
C ALA A 126 6.93 -18.88 -0.04
N GLY A 127 7.16 -20.20 -0.08
CA GLY A 127 6.09 -21.20 -0.01
C GLY A 127 5.33 -21.19 1.33
N TYR A 128 6.00 -20.81 2.41
CA TYR A 128 5.44 -20.68 3.77
C TYR A 128 6.01 -19.44 4.46
N ALA A 129 5.20 -18.84 5.32
CA ALA A 129 5.61 -17.71 6.14
C ALA A 129 5.06 -17.81 7.57
N VAL A 130 5.74 -17.21 8.53
CA VAL A 130 5.27 -17.07 9.91
C VAL A 130 4.72 -15.67 10.10
N ILE A 131 3.52 -15.56 10.66
CA ILE A 131 2.82 -14.30 10.92
C ILE A 131 2.43 -14.27 12.40
N PRO A 132 2.79 -13.22 13.18
CA PRO A 132 2.25 -13.04 14.52
C PRO A 132 0.71 -12.99 14.47
N ALA A 133 0.05 -13.76 15.31
CA ALA A 133 -1.43 -13.83 15.31
C ALA A 133 -2.08 -12.46 15.52
N GLN A 134 -1.43 -11.56 16.26
CA GLN A 134 -1.87 -10.17 16.46
C GLN A 134 -1.84 -9.33 15.17
N ASN A 135 -1.12 -9.77 14.14
CA ASN A 135 -1.02 -9.10 12.83
C ASN A 135 -1.86 -9.78 11.74
N ALA A 136 -2.42 -10.95 12.04
CA ALA A 136 -3.21 -11.69 11.06
C ALA A 136 -4.64 -11.16 10.96
N TRP A 137 -5.11 -11.00 9.74
CA TRP A 137 -6.49 -10.64 9.40
C TRP A 137 -7.20 -11.82 8.75
N LYS A 138 -8.23 -12.36 9.41
CA LYS A 138 -9.00 -13.49 8.89
C LYS A 138 -9.95 -13.01 7.80
N ASN A 139 -9.86 -13.62 6.62
CA ASN A 139 -10.68 -13.30 5.48
C ASN A 139 -11.97 -14.12 5.43
N PRO A 140 -13.03 -13.64 4.81
CA PRO A 140 -14.24 -14.42 4.58
C PRO A 140 -13.96 -15.66 3.74
N LYS A 141 -14.72 -16.73 4.00
CA LYS A 141 -14.68 -17.95 3.18
C LYS A 141 -15.01 -17.60 1.72
N GLY A 142 -14.22 -18.13 0.79
CA GLY A 142 -14.38 -17.89 -0.64
C GLY A 142 -13.73 -16.63 -1.19
N MET A 143 -13.10 -15.79 -0.37
CA MET A 143 -12.29 -14.69 -0.89
C MET A 143 -11.12 -15.25 -1.69
N LYS A 144 -10.87 -14.69 -2.90
CA LYS A 144 -9.75 -15.09 -3.74
C LYS A 144 -8.42 -14.64 -3.11
N PRO A 145 -7.39 -15.49 -3.06
CA PRO A 145 -6.10 -15.15 -2.47
C PRO A 145 -5.46 -13.90 -3.07
N GLU A 146 -5.64 -13.64 -4.37
CA GLU A 146 -5.11 -12.47 -5.06
C GLU A 146 -5.71 -11.18 -4.50
N ILE A 147 -7.01 -11.20 -4.18
CA ILE A 147 -7.70 -10.05 -3.56
C ILE A 147 -7.28 -9.92 -2.10
N ALA A 148 -7.18 -11.03 -1.38
CA ALA A 148 -6.75 -11.03 0.00
C ALA A 148 -5.33 -10.47 0.16
N SER A 149 -4.40 -10.77 -0.77
CA SER A 149 -3.01 -10.31 -0.70
C SER A 149 -2.83 -8.81 -0.88
N ILE A 150 -3.76 -8.12 -1.55
CA ILE A 150 -3.67 -6.68 -1.81
C ILE A 150 -4.44 -5.82 -0.80
N GLN A 151 -5.05 -6.40 0.24
CA GLN A 151 -5.77 -5.63 1.26
C GLN A 151 -4.83 -4.70 2.05
N GLU A 152 -3.58 -5.07 2.20
CA GLU A 152 -2.58 -4.25 2.86
C GLU A 152 -2.40 -2.91 2.15
N PRO A 153 -2.03 -2.84 0.85
CA PRO A 153 -1.91 -1.57 0.14
C PRO A 153 -3.27 -0.88 -0.10
N PHE A 154 -4.37 -1.62 -0.21
CA PHE A 154 -5.71 -1.04 -0.26
C PHE A 154 -6.03 -0.29 1.04
N GLY A 155 -5.63 -0.84 2.19
CA GLY A 155 -5.76 -0.19 3.49
C GLY A 155 -4.98 1.12 3.61
N ASN A 156 -3.86 1.29 2.90
CA ASN A 156 -3.16 2.58 2.82
C ASN A 156 -4.04 3.65 2.15
N ALA A 157 -4.72 3.29 1.06
CA ALA A 157 -5.66 4.20 0.40
C ALA A 157 -6.86 4.55 1.31
N VAL A 158 -7.41 3.55 2.02
CA VAL A 158 -8.48 3.76 3.02
C VAL A 158 -8.02 4.74 4.10
N HIS A 159 -6.82 4.54 4.68
CA HIS A 159 -6.30 5.44 5.72
C HIS A 159 -6.13 6.86 5.18
N THR A 160 -5.55 7.02 3.99
CA THR A 160 -5.29 8.34 3.40
C THR A 160 -6.58 9.12 3.17
N ILE A 161 -7.64 8.47 2.73
CA ILE A 161 -8.96 9.09 2.55
C ILE A 161 -9.62 9.37 3.91
N SER A 162 -9.62 8.41 4.83
CA SER A 162 -10.29 8.53 6.12
C SER A 162 -9.64 9.57 7.05
N ALA A 163 -8.37 9.89 6.86
CA ALA A 163 -7.68 10.92 7.62
C ALA A 163 -8.11 12.34 7.24
N CYS A 164 -8.73 12.53 6.07
CA CYS A 164 -9.25 13.82 5.67
C CYS A 164 -10.35 14.28 6.63
N SER A 165 -10.22 15.49 7.16
CA SER A 165 -11.27 16.09 8.00
C SER A 165 -12.46 16.64 7.19
N THR A 166 -12.39 16.52 5.86
CA THR A 166 -13.43 16.94 4.91
C THR A 166 -14.22 15.72 4.45
N THR A 167 -15.55 15.85 4.42
CA THR A 167 -16.44 14.79 3.92
C THR A 167 -16.13 14.50 2.44
N ILE A 168 -16.02 13.23 2.09
CA ILE A 168 -15.77 12.79 0.71
C ILE A 168 -17.01 12.98 -0.16
N GLU A 169 -18.19 12.66 0.39
CA GLU A 169 -19.47 12.81 -0.31
C GLU A 169 -19.66 14.25 -0.82
N GLY A 170 -19.95 14.39 -2.10
CA GLY A 170 -20.11 15.67 -2.76
C GLY A 170 -18.83 16.47 -3.02
N SER A 171 -17.67 16.01 -2.53
CA SER A 171 -16.38 16.70 -2.68
C SER A 171 -15.71 16.41 -4.02
N SER A 172 -14.85 17.32 -4.45
CA SER A 172 -13.87 17.11 -5.50
C SER A 172 -12.54 16.63 -4.89
N VAL A 173 -12.03 15.52 -5.38
CA VAL A 173 -10.80 14.86 -4.89
C VAL A 173 -9.75 14.90 -5.99
N LEU A 174 -8.61 15.50 -5.71
CA LEU A 174 -7.41 15.46 -6.55
C LEU A 174 -6.44 14.41 -5.98
N ILE A 175 -5.95 13.51 -6.82
CA ILE A 175 -4.98 12.47 -6.46
C ILE A 175 -3.72 12.66 -7.29
N ALA A 176 -2.56 12.80 -6.66
CA ALA A 176 -1.27 12.77 -7.33
C ALA A 176 -0.64 11.38 -7.21
N GLY A 177 -0.38 10.77 -8.37
CA GLY A 177 0.15 9.42 -8.50
C GLY A 177 -0.94 8.38 -8.76
N ALA A 178 -0.95 7.82 -9.98
CA ALA A 178 -1.81 6.71 -10.39
C ALA A 178 -1.13 5.34 -10.20
N GLY A 179 -0.28 5.21 -9.18
CA GLY A 179 0.19 3.91 -8.71
C GLY A 179 -0.96 3.08 -8.12
N PRO A 180 -0.72 1.81 -7.73
CA PRO A 180 -1.78 0.96 -7.21
C PRO A 180 -2.60 1.60 -6.08
N ILE A 181 -1.93 2.28 -5.13
CA ILE A 181 -2.62 2.92 -3.99
C ILE A 181 -3.48 4.10 -4.47
N GLY A 182 -2.98 4.92 -5.42
CA GLY A 182 -3.76 6.01 -6.00
C GLY A 182 -4.98 5.52 -6.79
N CYS A 183 -4.82 4.42 -7.53
CA CYS A 183 -5.96 3.76 -8.20
C CYS A 183 -7.00 3.26 -7.20
N PHE A 184 -6.58 2.62 -6.10
CA PHE A 184 -7.51 2.23 -5.03
C PHE A 184 -8.20 3.43 -4.40
N ALA A 185 -7.46 4.52 -4.15
CA ALA A 185 -8.03 5.76 -3.60
C ALA A 185 -9.08 6.36 -4.54
N ALA A 186 -8.88 6.31 -5.85
CA ALA A 186 -9.89 6.76 -6.81
C ALA A 186 -11.18 5.95 -6.67
N GLY A 187 -11.09 4.61 -6.63
CA GLY A 187 -12.25 3.74 -6.44
C GLY A 187 -12.96 3.96 -5.10
N ILE A 188 -12.21 4.16 -4.02
CA ILE A 188 -12.76 4.42 -2.69
C ILE A 188 -13.45 5.79 -2.66
N ALA A 189 -12.83 6.83 -3.20
CA ALA A 189 -13.43 8.17 -3.26
C ALA A 189 -14.77 8.16 -4.01
N LYS A 190 -14.83 7.45 -5.14
CA LYS A 190 -16.09 7.27 -5.89
C LYS A 190 -17.14 6.52 -5.08
N ALA A 191 -16.76 5.42 -4.43
CA ALA A 191 -17.66 4.62 -3.61
C ALA A 191 -18.19 5.37 -2.37
N GLU A 192 -17.44 6.37 -1.88
CA GLU A 192 -17.83 7.24 -0.78
C GLU A 192 -18.55 8.53 -1.26
N GLY A 193 -18.91 8.59 -2.55
CA GLY A 193 -19.77 9.67 -3.08
C GLY A 193 -19.03 10.93 -3.52
N ALA A 194 -17.73 10.86 -3.80
CA ALA A 194 -17.02 12.01 -4.39
C ALA A 194 -17.71 12.49 -5.66
N LYS A 195 -17.98 13.78 -5.74
CA LYS A 195 -18.59 14.42 -6.91
C LYS A 195 -17.69 14.34 -8.14
N LYS A 196 -16.40 14.51 -7.94
CA LYS A 196 -15.39 14.50 -8.98
C LYS A 196 -14.09 13.91 -8.44
N VAL A 197 -13.52 12.95 -9.15
CA VAL A 197 -12.19 12.38 -8.87
C VAL A 197 -11.26 12.72 -10.03
N ILE A 198 -10.25 13.53 -9.75
CA ILE A 198 -9.19 13.95 -10.68
C ILE A 198 -7.93 13.20 -10.26
N ILE A 199 -7.28 12.51 -11.17
CA ILE A 199 -6.03 11.81 -10.88
C ILE A 199 -4.94 12.21 -11.86
N SER A 200 -3.72 12.41 -11.37
CA SER A 200 -2.57 12.83 -12.18
C SER A 200 -1.41 11.83 -12.07
N ASP A 201 -0.76 11.57 -13.19
CA ASP A 201 0.47 10.79 -13.29
C ASP A 201 1.23 11.19 -14.56
N VAL A 202 2.48 10.76 -14.70
CA VAL A 202 3.27 10.87 -15.93
C VAL A 202 3.06 9.68 -16.88
N ASN A 203 2.34 8.66 -16.47
CA ASN A 203 2.23 7.37 -17.13
C ASN A 203 0.79 7.05 -17.55
N ASP A 204 0.53 7.06 -18.87
CA ASP A 204 -0.81 6.84 -19.43
C ASP A 204 -1.36 5.44 -19.11
N TYR A 205 -0.51 4.40 -19.04
CA TYR A 205 -0.95 3.06 -18.66
C TYR A 205 -1.56 3.04 -17.26
N ARG A 206 -0.91 3.72 -16.31
CA ARG A 206 -1.41 3.84 -14.92
C ARG A 206 -2.68 4.69 -14.85
N LEU A 207 -2.75 5.78 -15.62
CA LEU A 207 -3.96 6.59 -15.74
C LEU A 207 -5.14 5.75 -16.26
N GLY A 208 -4.91 4.88 -17.24
CA GLY A 208 -5.94 3.95 -17.72
C GLY A 208 -6.38 2.91 -16.68
N LEU A 209 -5.54 2.55 -15.70
CA LEU A 209 -5.97 1.74 -14.55
C LEU A 209 -6.85 2.55 -13.60
N ALA A 210 -6.50 3.81 -13.36
CA ALA A 210 -7.29 4.72 -12.53
C ALA A 210 -8.67 5.01 -13.11
N GLU A 211 -8.77 5.13 -14.43
CA GLU A 211 -10.07 5.23 -15.14
C GLU A 211 -10.95 4.02 -14.85
N LYS A 212 -10.39 2.80 -14.95
CA LYS A 212 -11.13 1.56 -14.61
C LYS A 212 -11.55 1.49 -13.14
N MET A 213 -10.88 2.24 -12.27
CA MET A 213 -11.26 2.39 -10.86
C MET A 213 -12.26 3.53 -10.62
N GLY A 214 -12.69 4.23 -11.67
CA GLY A 214 -13.73 5.25 -11.59
C GLY A 214 -13.22 6.68 -11.46
N ALA A 215 -11.95 6.97 -11.75
CA ALA A 215 -11.48 8.34 -11.88
C ALA A 215 -12.23 9.06 -13.03
N ASP A 216 -12.72 10.26 -12.79
CA ASP A 216 -13.53 11.03 -13.76
C ASP A 216 -12.63 11.85 -14.72
N VAL A 217 -11.45 12.27 -14.26
CA VAL A 217 -10.54 13.13 -15.03
C VAL A 217 -9.12 12.60 -14.87
N LEU A 218 -8.50 12.28 -15.98
CA LEU A 218 -7.13 11.79 -16.07
C LEU A 218 -6.21 12.92 -16.53
N VAL A 219 -5.15 13.20 -15.79
CA VAL A 219 -4.21 14.28 -16.09
C VAL A 219 -2.81 13.71 -16.29
N ASN A 220 -2.35 13.65 -17.54
CA ASN A 220 -0.95 13.39 -17.79
C ASN A 220 -0.17 14.70 -17.64
N VAL A 221 0.57 14.84 -16.55
CA VAL A 221 1.29 16.08 -16.19
C VAL A 221 2.47 16.41 -17.12
N ARG A 222 2.81 15.52 -18.05
CA ARG A 222 3.76 15.84 -19.13
C ARG A 222 3.16 16.78 -20.17
N ASN A 223 1.83 16.76 -20.32
CA ASN A 223 1.12 17.45 -21.39
C ASN A 223 0.08 18.44 -20.86
N GLN A 224 -0.26 18.40 -19.57
CA GLN A 224 -1.34 19.16 -18.96
C GLN A 224 -0.91 19.75 -17.63
N ASN A 225 -1.36 20.96 -17.34
CA ASN A 225 -1.20 21.59 -16.04
C ASN A 225 -2.32 21.13 -15.10
N VAL A 226 -1.97 20.34 -14.07
CA VAL A 226 -2.94 19.77 -13.13
C VAL A 226 -3.69 20.86 -12.33
N VAL A 227 -3.05 21.99 -12.04
CA VAL A 227 -3.68 23.09 -11.29
C VAL A 227 -4.81 23.72 -12.13
N GLU A 228 -4.55 23.97 -13.41
CA GLU A 228 -5.55 24.52 -14.34
C GLU A 228 -6.71 23.54 -14.55
N VAL A 229 -6.39 22.25 -14.73
CA VAL A 229 -7.42 21.21 -14.87
C VAL A 229 -8.27 21.14 -13.61
N ALA A 230 -7.69 21.06 -12.42
CA ALA A 230 -8.42 21.01 -11.16
C ALA A 230 -9.34 22.26 -11.00
N LYS A 231 -8.86 23.44 -11.29
CA LYS A 231 -9.67 24.66 -11.25
C LYS A 231 -10.82 24.63 -12.26
N ARG A 232 -10.56 24.23 -13.50
CA ARG A 232 -11.59 24.10 -14.54
C ARG A 232 -12.70 23.14 -14.11
N GLU A 233 -12.32 21.95 -13.60
CA GLU A 233 -13.28 20.91 -13.19
C GLU A 233 -14.07 21.25 -11.92
N THR A 234 -13.65 22.32 -11.21
CA THR A 234 -14.26 22.79 -9.96
C THR A 234 -14.82 24.21 -10.05
N SER A 235 -15.10 24.71 -11.25
CA SER A 235 -15.64 26.05 -11.50
C SER A 235 -14.76 27.17 -10.91
N GLY A 236 -13.44 27.03 -11.06
CA GLY A 236 -12.43 28.00 -10.62
C GLY A 236 -12.01 27.89 -9.16
N ARG A 237 -12.71 27.12 -8.32
CA ARG A 237 -12.47 27.07 -6.87
C ARG A 237 -11.22 26.30 -6.46
N GLY A 238 -10.87 25.24 -7.19
CA GLY A 238 -9.90 24.22 -6.81
C GLY A 238 -10.53 23.02 -6.09
N ALA A 239 -9.73 21.97 -5.88
CA ALA A 239 -10.18 20.72 -5.26
C ALA A 239 -10.45 20.88 -3.76
N ASP A 240 -11.44 20.15 -3.24
CA ASP A 240 -11.75 20.12 -1.81
C ASP A 240 -10.71 19.32 -1.02
N ILE A 241 -10.24 18.23 -1.62
CA ILE A 241 -9.33 17.26 -1.02
C ILE A 241 -8.19 16.97 -2.00
N PHE A 242 -6.97 16.90 -1.47
CA PHE A 242 -5.78 16.48 -2.19
C PHE A 242 -5.14 15.27 -1.51
N LEU A 243 -4.91 14.20 -2.27
CA LEU A 243 -4.24 12.99 -1.82
C LEU A 243 -2.89 12.88 -2.54
N GLU A 244 -1.80 13.06 -1.79
CA GLU A 244 -0.45 12.92 -2.33
C GLU A 244 0.01 11.47 -2.15
N MET A 245 0.18 10.74 -3.26
CA MET A 245 0.54 9.32 -3.30
C MET A 245 1.69 9.03 -4.26
N SER A 246 2.35 10.06 -4.76
CA SER A 246 3.44 9.94 -5.74
C SER A 246 4.83 10.01 -5.12
N GLY A 247 4.98 10.72 -3.98
CA GLY A 247 6.27 11.07 -3.41
C GLY A 247 7.08 12.06 -4.27
N ASN A 248 6.43 12.74 -5.21
CA ASN A 248 7.09 13.69 -6.09
C ASN A 248 6.97 15.12 -5.55
N PRO A 249 8.09 15.87 -5.36
CA PRO A 249 8.07 17.23 -4.85
C PRO A 249 7.20 18.20 -5.65
N GLN A 250 7.24 18.13 -6.99
CA GLN A 250 6.45 18.99 -7.85
C GLN A 250 4.95 18.68 -7.74
N ALA A 251 4.60 17.37 -7.69
CA ALA A 251 3.21 16.95 -7.54
C ALA A 251 2.61 17.41 -6.19
N LEU A 252 3.42 17.44 -5.11
CA LEU A 252 2.98 18.02 -3.83
C LEU A 252 2.70 19.52 -3.93
N ASN A 253 3.61 20.29 -4.54
CA ASN A 253 3.44 21.73 -4.73
C ASN A 253 2.22 22.04 -5.62
N ASP A 254 2.08 21.33 -6.73
CA ASP A 254 0.95 21.50 -7.66
C ASP A 254 -0.37 21.14 -6.98
N GLY A 255 -0.40 20.04 -6.22
CA GLY A 255 -1.58 19.62 -5.49
C GLY A 255 -2.03 20.63 -4.43
N LEU A 256 -1.09 21.18 -3.64
CA LEU A 256 -1.39 22.24 -2.67
C LEU A 256 -1.88 23.52 -3.38
N SER A 257 -1.29 23.86 -4.54
CA SER A 257 -1.72 24.99 -5.35
C SER A 257 -3.12 24.80 -5.96
N ALA A 258 -3.47 23.55 -6.28
CA ALA A 258 -4.76 23.17 -6.85
C ALA A 258 -5.90 23.08 -5.82
N LEU A 259 -5.60 23.03 -4.52
CA LEU A 259 -6.60 23.05 -3.46
C LEU A 259 -7.34 24.40 -3.41
N ARG A 260 -8.63 24.34 -3.07
CA ARG A 260 -9.38 25.55 -2.69
C ARG A 260 -8.95 26.09 -1.32
N VAL A 261 -9.38 27.30 -1.02
CA VAL A 261 -9.30 27.85 0.34
C VAL A 261 -10.09 26.95 1.30
N GLY A 262 -9.51 26.62 2.45
CA GLY A 262 -10.06 25.70 3.43
C GLY A 262 -10.03 24.22 3.00
N GLY A 263 -9.26 23.87 1.98
CA GLY A 263 -9.08 22.49 1.52
C GLY A 263 -8.24 21.64 2.49
N THR A 264 -8.18 20.36 2.20
CA THR A 264 -7.45 19.37 3.02
C THR A 264 -6.51 18.55 2.16
N ALA A 265 -5.27 18.34 2.63
CA ALA A 265 -4.28 17.45 2.00
C ALA A 265 -3.95 16.27 2.92
N SER A 266 -3.91 15.07 2.37
CA SER A 266 -3.34 13.87 3.02
C SER A 266 -2.12 13.40 2.23
N ILE A 267 -0.97 13.30 2.90
CA ILE A 267 0.33 12.99 2.29
C ILE A 267 0.75 11.59 2.73
N LEU A 268 0.77 10.65 1.79
CA LEU A 268 1.22 9.26 1.97
C LEU A 268 2.54 8.99 1.27
N GLY A 269 2.83 9.69 0.17
CA GLY A 269 4.03 9.48 -0.63
C GLY A 269 5.31 9.66 0.19
N VAL A 270 6.30 8.81 -0.08
CA VAL A 270 7.64 8.90 0.53
C VAL A 270 8.56 9.63 -0.45
N PHE A 271 9.14 10.73 0.01
CA PHE A 271 10.00 11.58 -0.81
C PHE A 271 11.47 11.19 -0.62
N ASP A 272 12.20 11.07 -1.71
CA ASP A 272 13.63 10.73 -1.69
C ASP A 272 14.54 11.92 -1.27
N SER A 273 13.98 13.13 -1.23
CA SER A 273 14.69 14.37 -0.90
C SER A 273 13.83 15.35 -0.10
N LYS A 274 14.46 16.38 0.47
CA LYS A 274 13.74 17.48 1.11
C LYS A 274 12.91 18.23 0.07
N VAL A 275 11.67 18.55 0.44
CA VAL A 275 10.74 19.31 -0.42
C VAL A 275 10.70 20.76 0.03
N GLN A 276 10.85 21.67 -0.92
CA GLN A 276 10.64 23.11 -0.70
C GLN A 276 9.16 23.43 -0.96
N LEU A 277 8.52 24.11 -0.01
CA LEU A 277 7.11 24.50 -0.07
C LEU A 277 6.96 26.02 0.06
N ASP A 278 6.05 26.58 -0.72
CA ASP A 278 5.50 27.91 -0.44
C ASP A 278 4.46 27.80 0.67
N VAL A 279 4.91 27.95 1.90
CA VAL A 279 4.08 27.82 3.09
C VAL A 279 3.06 28.97 3.19
N THR A 280 3.45 30.17 2.80
CA THR A 280 2.61 31.37 2.93
C THR A 280 1.37 31.27 2.03
N ASP A 281 1.58 31.16 0.73
CA ASP A 281 0.46 31.23 -0.23
C ASP A 281 -0.27 29.90 -0.37
N SER A 282 0.45 28.77 -0.27
CA SER A 282 -0.16 27.45 -0.47
C SER A 282 -0.83 26.87 0.77
N ILE A 283 -0.44 27.29 1.97
CA ILE A 283 -0.95 26.72 3.23
C ILE A 283 -1.63 27.77 4.10
N VAL A 284 -0.90 28.82 4.51
CA VAL A 284 -1.39 29.79 5.50
C VAL A 284 -2.56 30.59 4.95
N PHE A 285 -2.38 31.29 3.82
CA PHE A 285 -3.44 32.13 3.24
C PHE A 285 -4.61 31.33 2.68
N LYS A 286 -4.41 30.05 2.36
CA LYS A 286 -5.50 29.14 1.98
C LYS A 286 -6.14 28.43 3.17
N TYR A 287 -5.61 28.54 4.39
CA TYR A 287 -6.13 27.80 5.55
C TYR A 287 -6.20 26.29 5.29
N VAL A 288 -5.15 25.72 4.68
CA VAL A 288 -5.09 24.30 4.32
C VAL A 288 -4.76 23.46 5.56
N ARG A 289 -5.45 22.32 5.70
CA ARG A 289 -5.13 21.28 6.69
C ARG A 289 -4.31 20.18 6.02
N ILE A 290 -3.20 19.78 6.63
CA ILE A 290 -2.29 18.78 6.10
C ILE A 290 -2.16 17.63 7.11
N PHE A 291 -2.37 16.40 6.63
CA PHE A 291 -2.23 15.17 7.40
C PHE A 291 -1.11 14.31 6.81
N GLY A 292 -0.12 13.93 7.64
CA GLY A 292 0.87 12.91 7.29
C GLY A 292 0.31 11.51 7.55
N ILE A 293 0.41 10.64 6.58
CA ILE A 293 -0.14 9.28 6.64
C ILE A 293 0.99 8.27 6.74
N ASN A 294 0.92 7.38 7.72
CA ASN A 294 1.86 6.26 7.84
C ASN A 294 1.10 4.95 8.03
N GLY A 295 1.21 4.07 7.04
CA GLY A 295 0.60 2.75 7.09
C GLY A 295 -0.93 2.79 7.24
N ARG A 296 -1.45 1.95 8.11
CA ARG A 296 -2.88 1.69 8.31
C ARG A 296 -3.23 1.77 9.79
N LEU A 297 -4.36 2.35 10.14
CA LEU A 297 -4.89 2.28 11.52
C LEU A 297 -5.21 0.81 11.84
N ILE A 298 -4.52 0.22 12.80
CA ILE A 298 -4.56 -1.20 13.14
C ILE A 298 -5.64 -1.46 14.21
N PHE A 299 -6.83 -2.09 13.90
CA PHE A 299 -7.25 -2.67 12.63
C PHE A 299 -8.45 -1.93 12.02
N ASP A 300 -8.65 -0.67 12.31
CA ASP A 300 -9.85 0.03 11.86
C ASP A 300 -9.91 0.19 10.33
N THR A 301 -8.76 0.49 9.69
CA THR A 301 -8.69 0.50 8.23
C THR A 301 -8.88 -0.88 7.62
N TRP A 302 -8.50 -1.97 8.29
CA TRP A 302 -8.74 -3.34 7.84
C TRP A 302 -10.23 -3.69 7.82
N LYS A 303 -10.98 -3.27 8.84
CA LYS A 303 -12.45 -3.42 8.88
C LYS A 303 -13.10 -2.72 7.69
N LYS A 304 -12.72 -1.45 7.47
CA LYS A 304 -13.25 -0.66 6.34
C LYS A 304 -12.85 -1.23 4.98
N THR A 305 -11.59 -1.68 4.84
CA THR A 305 -11.10 -2.39 3.64
C THR A 305 -11.95 -3.62 3.34
N SER A 306 -12.15 -4.47 4.36
CA SER A 306 -12.98 -5.66 4.22
C SER A 306 -14.43 -5.33 3.89
N GLU A 307 -15.00 -4.30 4.49
CA GLU A 307 -16.36 -3.83 4.16
C GLU A 307 -16.46 -3.46 2.68
N LEU A 308 -15.59 -2.55 2.21
CA LEU A 308 -15.63 -2.04 0.84
C LEU A 308 -15.49 -3.15 -0.20
N ILE A 309 -14.57 -4.10 0.04
CA ILE A 309 -14.32 -5.21 -0.89
C ILE A 309 -15.44 -6.26 -0.82
N ASN A 310 -15.85 -6.68 0.38
CA ASN A 310 -16.83 -7.77 0.55
C ASN A 310 -18.24 -7.37 0.11
N THR A 311 -18.61 -6.10 0.32
CA THR A 311 -19.90 -5.56 -0.17
C THR A 311 -19.86 -5.18 -1.66
N LYS A 312 -18.70 -5.35 -2.31
CA LYS A 312 -18.47 -4.97 -3.72
C LYS A 312 -18.68 -3.49 -4.00
N LYS A 313 -18.59 -2.63 -2.99
CA LYS A 313 -18.60 -1.17 -3.18
C LYS A 313 -17.38 -0.72 -3.98
N VAL A 314 -16.24 -1.39 -3.79
CA VAL A 314 -15.03 -1.21 -4.61
C VAL A 314 -14.55 -2.57 -5.09
N ASP A 315 -14.35 -2.69 -6.41
CA ASP A 315 -13.70 -3.85 -7.02
C ASP A 315 -12.22 -3.54 -7.27
N PRO A 316 -11.28 -4.15 -6.51
CA PRO A 316 -9.86 -3.87 -6.69
C PRO A 316 -9.20 -4.63 -7.86
N ARG A 317 -9.92 -5.57 -8.51
CA ARG A 317 -9.39 -6.45 -9.56
C ARG A 317 -8.77 -5.70 -10.76
N PRO A 318 -9.30 -4.56 -11.23
CA PRO A 318 -8.69 -3.84 -12.34
C PRO A 318 -7.24 -3.41 -12.10
N VAL A 319 -6.83 -3.28 -10.84
CA VAL A 319 -5.46 -2.91 -10.46
C VAL A 319 -4.53 -4.13 -10.45
N ILE A 320 -5.04 -5.37 -10.34
CA ILE A 320 -4.26 -6.61 -10.43
C ILE A 320 -4.04 -6.91 -11.91
N THR A 321 -2.85 -6.62 -12.43
CA THR A 321 -2.60 -6.69 -13.87
C THR A 321 -1.86 -7.94 -14.33
N HIS A 322 -1.06 -8.55 -13.44
CA HIS A 322 -0.24 -9.70 -13.78
C HIS A 322 -0.16 -10.68 -12.61
N SER A 323 0.08 -11.95 -12.94
CA SER A 323 0.37 -13.01 -11.97
C SER A 323 1.50 -13.87 -12.50
N PHE A 324 2.48 -14.16 -11.62
CA PHE A 324 3.63 -15.01 -11.93
C PHE A 324 3.84 -16.05 -10.83
N LYS A 325 4.54 -17.13 -11.16
CA LYS A 325 5.11 -18.03 -10.16
C LYS A 325 6.30 -17.36 -9.47
N LEU A 326 6.61 -17.74 -8.22
CA LEU A 326 7.80 -17.25 -7.52
C LEU A 326 9.07 -17.36 -8.37
N LYS A 327 9.23 -18.45 -9.14
CA LYS A 327 10.40 -18.65 -10.02
C LYS A 327 10.54 -17.63 -11.14
N ASP A 328 9.46 -16.96 -11.50
CA ASP A 328 9.40 -15.95 -12.58
C ASP A 328 9.34 -14.51 -12.04
N PHE A 329 9.68 -14.29 -10.77
CA PHE A 329 9.53 -13.02 -10.08
C PHE A 329 10.21 -11.84 -10.81
N GLU A 330 11.36 -12.08 -11.43
CA GLU A 330 12.12 -11.04 -12.14
C GLU A 330 11.31 -10.38 -13.25
N LYS A 331 10.44 -11.15 -13.96
CA LYS A 331 9.52 -10.60 -14.96
C LYS A 331 8.57 -9.57 -14.35
N GLY A 332 8.09 -9.84 -13.14
CA GLY A 332 7.23 -8.92 -12.39
C GLY A 332 7.97 -7.64 -11.99
N PHE A 333 9.16 -7.78 -11.46
CA PHE A 333 10.01 -6.63 -11.09
C PHE A 333 10.32 -5.75 -12.31
N GLU A 334 10.64 -6.37 -13.45
CA GLU A 334 10.92 -5.67 -14.70
C GLU A 334 9.71 -4.86 -15.19
N LEU A 335 8.51 -5.47 -15.23
CA LEU A 335 7.28 -4.79 -15.64
C LEU A 335 6.95 -3.58 -14.74
N LEU A 336 7.14 -3.72 -13.42
CA LEU A 336 6.94 -2.62 -12.47
C LEU A 336 7.93 -1.47 -12.72
N LYS A 337 9.21 -1.79 -12.95
CA LYS A 337 10.24 -0.79 -13.26
C LYS A 337 9.99 -0.06 -14.57
N GLN A 338 9.43 -0.74 -15.57
CA GLN A 338 9.00 -0.15 -16.84
C GLN A 338 7.69 0.66 -16.72
N GLY A 339 7.01 0.64 -15.57
CA GLY A 339 5.72 1.29 -15.39
C GLY A 339 4.57 0.64 -16.16
N LYS A 340 4.71 -0.63 -16.56
CA LYS A 340 3.74 -1.40 -17.37
C LYS A 340 2.87 -2.35 -16.52
N ALA A 341 2.80 -2.12 -15.23
CA ALA A 341 1.99 -2.93 -14.33
C ALA A 341 1.34 -2.09 -13.22
N GLY A 342 0.19 -2.57 -12.74
CA GLY A 342 -0.41 -2.22 -11.47
C GLY A 342 0.12 -3.14 -10.36
N LYS A 343 -0.77 -3.88 -9.68
CA LYS A 343 -0.35 -4.94 -8.75
C LYS A 343 0.03 -6.21 -9.50
N ILE A 344 1.13 -6.81 -9.09
CA ILE A 344 1.62 -8.08 -9.60
C ILE A 344 1.55 -9.11 -8.48
N ILE A 345 0.87 -10.21 -8.74
CA ILE A 345 0.72 -11.31 -7.80
C ILE A 345 1.81 -12.36 -8.06
N LEU A 346 2.44 -12.81 -6.98
CA LEU A 346 3.35 -13.95 -6.97
C LEU A 346 2.67 -15.14 -6.29
N THR A 347 2.73 -16.31 -6.94
CA THR A 347 2.24 -17.57 -6.37
C THR A 347 3.38 -18.57 -6.23
N PRO A 348 3.51 -19.26 -5.10
CA PRO A 348 4.50 -20.31 -4.89
C PRO A 348 4.38 -21.48 -5.87
#